data_dee089394b41064a4d26cff4e67dadfc
#
_entry.id   dee089394b41064a4d26cff4e67dadfc
#
_cell.length_a   1.000
_cell.length_b   1.000
_cell.length_c   1.000
_cell.angle_alpha   90.00
_cell.angle_beta   90.00
_cell.angle_gamma   90.00
#
_symmetry.space_group_name_H-M   'P 1'
#
loop_
_entity.id
_entity.type
_entity.pdbx_description
1 polymer ?
#
loop_
_entity_poly.entity_id
_entity_poly.type
_entity_poly.pdbx_seq_one_letter_code
_entity_poly.pdbx_strand_id
1 'polypeptide(L)'
;MNAKLGGTRRWALVGILALLAAPPAAHAQWAVIDVQAVAHLAQEVQMLERALATAEAQLQQQRLAFQSMTGRRGMAQLLAGTQRNYLPPDWGSVDALTAGANGRYARLAAAVQQRIRANAVLPATMLAVLTPDERTRMNAARDRVAIAQVLFRAALANASARFGALQRLIDAIPTATDQKGILDLETRIGAEQAMLQDERAKLATLAGAIGAGAAQARQQIREARVVDQGRFDTRFRPTP
;
A
#
# COMPACT_ATOMS: atom_id res chain seq x y z
N MET A 1 -78.98 -15.04 22.39
CA MET A 1 -80.16 -15.92 22.25
C MET A 1 -79.63 -17.32 22.37
N ASN A 2 -79.69 -17.92 23.57
CA ASN A 2 -80.73 -18.89 23.97
C ASN A 2 -80.75 -20.10 23.02
N ALA A 3 -80.62 -21.33 23.40
CA ALA A 3 -80.87 -22.07 24.61
C ALA A 3 -80.32 -23.51 24.39
N LYS A 4 -79.79 -24.15 25.36
CA LYS A 4 -80.45 -25.26 26.13
C LYS A 4 -80.78 -26.50 25.25
N LEU A 5 -80.44 -27.66 25.65
CA LEU A 5 -80.57 -28.62 26.73
C LEU A 5 -80.07 -29.95 26.16
N GLY A 6 -79.51 -30.87 26.72
CA GLY A 6 -79.64 -31.50 28.04
C GLY A 6 -79.93 -32.96 27.91
N GLY A 7 -79.09 -33.74 28.52
CA GLY A 7 -79.56 -34.93 29.16
C GLY A 7 -79.74 -36.18 28.35
N THR A 8 -78.74 -37.08 28.40
CA THR A 8 -78.96 -38.50 28.64
C THR A 8 -77.64 -39.18 29.05
N ARG A 9 -77.13 -38.81 30.19
CA ARG A 9 -76.26 -39.61 31.02
C ARG A 9 -77.10 -40.57 31.79
N ARG A 10 -76.78 -41.80 31.76
CA ARG A 10 -77.00 -42.72 32.90
C ARG A 10 -77.21 -44.22 32.63
N TRP A 11 -76.99 -44.74 31.41
CA TRP A 11 -77.14 -46.19 31.19
C TRP A 11 -75.97 -46.84 30.39
N ALA A 12 -74.76 -46.24 30.42
CA ALA A 12 -73.59 -46.77 29.68
C ALA A 12 -72.50 -47.30 30.63
N LEU A 13 -72.72 -47.47 31.91
CA LEU A 13 -71.67 -47.83 32.92
C LEU A 13 -71.69 -49.28 33.37
N VAL A 14 -72.51 -50.19 32.88
CA VAL A 14 -72.58 -51.59 33.34
C VAL A 14 -72.00 -52.58 32.32
N GLY A 15 -71.68 -52.15 31.08
CA GLY A 15 -71.14 -53.04 30.02
C GLY A 15 -69.62 -53.15 29.92
N ILE A 16 -68.85 -52.36 30.65
CA ILE A 16 -67.37 -52.24 30.42
C ILE A 16 -66.55 -53.07 31.46
N LEU A 17 -67.20 -53.65 32.47
CA LEU A 17 -66.43 -54.36 33.55
C LEU A 17 -66.16 -55.83 33.27
N ALA A 18 -66.65 -56.42 32.16
CA ALA A 18 -66.48 -57.83 31.87
C ALA A 18 -65.35 -58.17 30.85
N LEU A 19 -64.61 -57.15 30.30
CA LEU A 19 -63.60 -57.38 29.29
C LEU A 19 -62.14 -57.25 29.77
N LEU A 20 -61.96 -57.09 31.10
CA LEU A 20 -60.67 -56.88 31.72
C LEU A 20 -60.02 -58.15 32.34
N ALA A 21 -60.53 -59.31 32.06
CA ALA A 21 -59.97 -60.54 32.66
C ALA A 21 -59.41 -61.55 31.62
N ALA A 22 -58.96 -61.09 30.46
CA ALA A 22 -58.19 -61.91 29.54
C ALA A 22 -56.69 -61.71 29.85
N PRO A 23 -55.92 -62.74 30.28
CA PRO A 23 -54.49 -62.61 30.43
C PRO A 23 -53.87 -62.27 29.12
N PRO A 24 -52.95 -61.28 29.02
CA PRO A 24 -52.23 -61.05 27.85
C PRO A 24 -51.41 -62.28 27.48
N ALA A 25 -51.66 -62.86 26.33
CA ALA A 25 -50.78 -63.88 25.80
C ALA A 25 -49.39 -63.18 25.58
N ALA A 26 -48.51 -63.40 26.53
CA ALA A 26 -47.15 -63.02 26.43
C ALA A 26 -46.50 -63.87 25.28
N HIS A 27 -46.59 -63.37 24.07
CA HIS A 27 -45.76 -63.88 23.04
C HIS A 27 -44.34 -63.42 23.38
N ALA A 28 -43.56 -64.33 23.97
CA ALA A 28 -42.12 -64.23 24.04
C ALA A 28 -41.63 -64.19 22.58
N GLN A 29 -41.56 -62.97 22.00
CA GLN A 29 -40.84 -62.80 20.75
C GLN A 29 -39.37 -63.06 21.08
N TRP A 30 -38.93 -64.23 20.79
CA TRP A 30 -37.52 -64.50 20.66
C TRP A 30 -36.99 -63.49 19.63
N ALA A 31 -36.09 -62.64 20.10
CA ALA A 31 -35.42 -61.69 19.20
C ALA A 31 -34.60 -62.54 18.21
N VAL A 32 -35.23 -62.84 17.10
CA VAL A 32 -34.52 -63.43 15.98
C VAL A 32 -33.59 -62.32 15.46
N ILE A 33 -32.33 -62.43 15.82
CA ILE A 33 -31.32 -61.53 15.28
C ILE A 33 -31.30 -61.80 13.77
N ASP A 34 -31.83 -60.86 13.00
CA ASP A 34 -31.79 -60.92 11.56
C ASP A 34 -30.33 -60.72 11.12
N VAL A 35 -29.66 -61.81 10.80
CA VAL A 35 -28.25 -61.80 10.38
C VAL A 35 -28.05 -60.95 9.15
N GLN A 36 -29.03 -60.80 8.26
CA GLN A 36 -28.97 -59.88 7.13
C GLN A 36 -29.02 -58.44 7.56
N ALA A 37 -29.86 -58.08 8.53
CA ALA A 37 -29.90 -56.71 9.08
C ALA A 37 -28.57 -56.32 9.75
N VAL A 38 -27.95 -57.23 10.48
CA VAL A 38 -26.61 -57.05 11.07
C VAL A 38 -25.55 -56.88 10.00
N ALA A 39 -25.61 -57.69 8.91
CA ALA A 39 -24.66 -57.55 7.78
C ALA A 39 -24.84 -56.22 7.06
N HIS A 40 -26.06 -55.75 6.88
CA HIS A 40 -26.34 -54.41 6.30
C HIS A 40 -25.81 -53.29 7.20
N LEU A 41 -26.03 -53.36 8.49
CA LEU A 41 -25.50 -52.38 9.45
C LEU A 41 -23.97 -52.36 9.44
N ALA A 42 -23.32 -53.51 9.36
CA ALA A 42 -21.85 -53.60 9.24
C ALA A 42 -21.36 -52.92 7.95
N GLN A 43 -22.04 -53.11 6.82
CA GLN A 43 -21.73 -52.43 5.56
C GLN A 43 -21.97 -50.90 5.67
N GLU A 44 -23.07 -50.48 6.29
CA GLU A 44 -23.31 -49.05 6.52
C GLU A 44 -22.24 -48.40 7.41
N VAL A 45 -21.82 -49.06 8.48
CA VAL A 45 -20.70 -48.60 9.33
C VAL A 45 -19.42 -48.45 8.50
N GLN A 46 -19.08 -49.43 7.68
CA GLN A 46 -17.91 -49.33 6.82
C GLN A 46 -18.01 -48.23 5.80
N MET A 47 -19.20 -47.96 5.23
CA MET A 47 -19.44 -46.84 4.31
C MET A 47 -19.29 -45.52 5.04
N LEU A 48 -19.83 -45.39 6.27
CA LEU A 48 -19.69 -44.20 7.12
C LEU A 48 -18.25 -43.98 7.54
N GLU A 49 -17.49 -45.00 7.89
CA GLU A 49 -16.05 -44.88 8.15
C GLU A 49 -15.26 -44.36 6.97
N ARG A 50 -15.55 -44.88 5.75
CA ARG A 50 -14.92 -44.38 4.53
C ARG A 50 -15.33 -42.97 4.18
N ALA A 51 -16.62 -42.61 4.41
CA ALA A 51 -17.11 -41.27 4.22
C ALA A 51 -16.46 -40.27 5.20
N LEU A 52 -16.30 -40.69 6.48
CA LEU A 52 -15.61 -39.91 7.50
C LEU A 52 -14.15 -39.67 7.11
N ALA A 53 -13.41 -40.74 6.75
CA ALA A 53 -12.02 -40.62 6.32
C ALA A 53 -11.86 -39.69 5.10
N THR A 54 -12.81 -39.77 4.16
CA THR A 54 -12.84 -38.87 2.99
C THR A 54 -13.09 -37.42 3.39
N ALA A 55 -14.05 -37.17 4.30
CA ALA A 55 -14.36 -35.84 4.81
C ALA A 55 -13.20 -35.24 5.62
N GLU A 56 -12.51 -36.04 6.42
CA GLU A 56 -11.30 -35.63 7.13
C GLU A 56 -10.18 -35.26 6.17
N ALA A 57 -9.94 -36.06 5.13
CA ALA A 57 -8.95 -35.74 4.10
C ALA A 57 -9.29 -34.46 3.35
N GLN A 58 -10.55 -34.24 3.00
CA GLN A 58 -11.02 -32.98 2.37
C GLN A 58 -10.83 -31.80 3.31
N LEU A 59 -11.17 -31.93 4.60
CA LEU A 59 -10.97 -30.87 5.60
C LEU A 59 -9.50 -30.51 5.73
N GLN A 60 -8.63 -31.51 5.76
CA GLN A 60 -7.18 -31.31 5.81
C GLN A 60 -6.68 -30.58 4.57
N GLN A 61 -7.14 -30.95 3.39
CA GLN A 61 -6.80 -30.29 2.14
C GLN A 61 -7.30 -28.82 2.11
N GLN A 62 -8.52 -28.58 2.57
CA GLN A 62 -9.06 -27.23 2.71
C GLN A 62 -8.26 -26.36 3.72
N ARG A 63 -7.84 -26.93 4.84
CA ARG A 63 -6.97 -26.26 5.81
C ARG A 63 -5.63 -25.90 5.23
N LEU A 64 -4.99 -26.80 4.48
CA LEU A 64 -3.74 -26.52 3.78
C LEU A 64 -3.92 -25.44 2.71
N ALA A 65 -4.99 -25.52 1.92
CA ALA A 65 -5.32 -24.47 0.95
C ALA A 65 -5.55 -23.11 1.63
N PHE A 66 -6.29 -23.07 2.73
CA PHE A 66 -6.50 -21.85 3.51
C PHE A 66 -5.18 -21.31 4.08
N GLN A 67 -4.32 -22.17 4.63
CA GLN A 67 -3.00 -21.79 5.14
C GLN A 67 -2.09 -21.26 4.02
N SER A 68 -2.18 -21.83 2.81
CA SER A 68 -1.41 -21.36 1.66
C SER A 68 -1.84 -19.98 1.16
N MET A 69 -3.10 -19.58 1.43
CA MET A 69 -3.66 -18.29 1.04
C MET A 69 -3.66 -17.24 2.16
N THR A 70 -3.38 -17.65 3.40
CA THR A 70 -3.45 -16.77 4.58
C THR A 70 -2.12 -16.72 5.34
N GLY A 71 -2.00 -15.75 6.26
CA GLY A 71 -0.81 -15.61 7.08
C GLY A 71 0.26 -14.70 6.48
N ARG A 72 1.29 -14.41 7.27
CA ARG A 72 2.41 -13.54 6.88
C ARG A 72 3.56 -14.39 6.35
N ARG A 73 4.06 -14.09 5.16
CA ARG A 73 5.20 -14.78 4.54
C ARG A 73 6.54 -14.02 4.68
N GLY A 74 6.59 -13.01 5.57
CA GLY A 74 7.83 -12.24 5.79
C GLY A 74 8.23 -11.31 4.64
N MET A 75 7.47 -11.26 3.56
CA MET A 75 7.79 -10.48 2.35
C MET A 75 7.92 -8.97 2.62
N ALA A 76 7.33 -8.47 3.72
CA ALA A 76 7.50 -7.08 4.16
C ALA A 76 8.95 -6.73 4.49
N GLN A 77 9.73 -7.70 4.98
CA GLN A 77 11.11 -7.50 5.43
C GLN A 77 12.09 -7.35 4.26
N LEU A 78 11.76 -7.88 3.07
CA LEU A 78 12.60 -7.77 1.88
C LEU A 78 12.86 -6.32 1.46
N LEU A 79 11.94 -5.42 1.81
CA LEU A 79 12.03 -3.98 1.53
C LEU A 79 12.41 -3.15 2.76
N ALA A 80 12.83 -3.77 3.86
CA ALA A 80 13.29 -3.07 5.04
C ALA A 80 14.49 -2.18 4.69
N GLY A 81 14.48 -0.94 5.19
CA GLY A 81 15.55 0.02 4.94
C GLY A 81 15.46 0.78 3.61
N THR A 82 14.53 0.45 2.71
CA THR A 82 14.31 1.21 1.48
C THR A 82 13.63 2.54 1.82
N GLN A 83 14.32 3.65 1.59
CA GLN A 83 13.78 4.98 1.86
C GLN A 83 12.74 5.34 0.78
N ARG A 84 11.52 5.63 1.24
CA ARG A 84 10.41 6.09 0.41
C ARG A 84 10.12 7.54 0.72
N ASN A 85 9.58 8.26 -0.27
CA ASN A 85 9.13 9.65 -0.08
C ASN A 85 10.21 10.59 0.48
N TYR A 86 11.42 10.53 -0.10
CA TYR A 86 12.55 11.39 0.28
C TYR A 86 12.46 12.80 -0.32
N LEU A 87 11.68 12.97 -1.40
CA LEU A 87 11.46 14.28 -2.02
C LEU A 87 10.51 15.14 -1.17
N PRO A 88 10.77 16.44 -1.09
CA PRO A 88 9.83 17.38 -0.49
C PRO A 88 8.44 17.32 -1.16
N PRO A 89 7.34 17.43 -0.39
CA PRO A 89 5.98 17.29 -0.94
C PRO A 89 5.49 18.52 -1.69
N ASP A 90 6.02 19.69 -1.39
CA ASP A 90 5.57 20.99 -1.89
C ASP A 90 6.75 21.96 -2.07
N TRP A 91 6.48 23.07 -2.75
CA TRP A 91 7.48 24.11 -3.01
C TRP A 91 7.99 24.81 -1.76
N GLY A 92 7.15 25.03 -0.77
CA GLY A 92 7.56 25.64 0.51
C GLY A 92 8.61 24.77 1.22
N SER A 93 8.45 23.44 1.17
CA SER A 93 9.44 22.49 1.68
C SER A 93 10.72 22.48 0.84
N VAL A 94 10.64 22.71 -0.48
CA VAL A 94 11.83 22.85 -1.34
C VAL A 94 12.60 24.13 -1.00
N ASP A 95 11.91 25.26 -0.86
CA ASP A 95 12.51 26.54 -0.53
C ASP A 95 13.12 26.51 0.89
N ALA A 96 12.50 25.83 1.84
CA ALA A 96 13.04 25.63 3.19
C ALA A 96 14.39 24.89 3.22
N LEU A 97 14.77 24.17 2.17
CA LEU A 97 16.09 23.51 2.07
C LEU A 97 17.24 24.54 2.07
N THR A 98 17.00 25.74 1.53
CA THR A 98 17.99 26.84 1.52
C THR A 98 18.09 27.55 2.86
N ALA A 99 17.00 27.57 3.63
CA ALA A 99 16.97 28.16 4.97
C ALA A 99 17.48 27.23 6.09
N GLY A 100 17.80 25.97 5.75
CA GLY A 100 18.25 24.99 6.74
C GLY A 100 17.09 24.25 7.39
N ALA A 101 16.32 23.50 6.59
CA ALA A 101 15.20 22.71 7.08
C ALA A 101 15.63 21.70 8.15
N ASN A 102 14.77 21.53 9.17
CA ASN A 102 14.96 20.58 10.25
C ASN A 102 14.18 19.25 10.00
N GLY A 103 14.40 18.25 10.85
CA GLY A 103 13.68 16.99 10.82
C GLY A 103 13.99 16.13 9.60
N ARG A 104 12.97 15.65 8.91
CA ARG A 104 13.08 14.70 7.78
C ARG A 104 14.05 15.16 6.68
N TYR A 105 14.10 16.46 6.39
CA TYR A 105 14.85 17.03 5.29
C TYR A 105 16.19 17.67 5.73
N ALA A 106 16.57 17.53 7.00
CA ALA A 106 17.81 18.11 7.52
C ALA A 106 19.06 17.71 6.72
N ARG A 107 19.16 16.45 6.29
CA ARG A 107 20.26 15.96 5.45
C ARG A 107 20.29 16.63 4.07
N LEU A 108 19.12 16.77 3.46
CA LEU A 108 19.00 17.46 2.17
C LEU A 108 19.36 18.92 2.30
N ALA A 109 18.87 19.62 3.32
CA ALA A 109 19.19 21.02 3.60
C ALA A 109 20.70 21.21 3.82
N ALA A 110 21.33 20.37 4.64
CA ALA A 110 22.78 20.40 4.84
C ALA A 110 23.56 20.20 3.53
N ALA A 111 23.13 19.26 2.68
CA ALA A 111 23.73 19.03 1.38
C ALA A 111 23.54 20.24 0.43
N VAL A 112 22.37 20.90 0.45
CA VAL A 112 22.11 22.12 -0.33
C VAL A 112 23.03 23.23 0.14
N GLN A 113 23.13 23.48 1.45
CA GLN A 113 24.05 24.47 1.99
C GLN A 113 25.51 24.21 1.62
N GLN A 114 25.95 22.95 1.72
CA GLN A 114 27.28 22.55 1.29
C GLN A 114 27.49 22.84 -0.22
N ARG A 115 26.49 22.56 -1.06
CA ARG A 115 26.57 22.76 -2.49
C ARG A 115 26.56 24.25 -2.86
N ILE A 116 25.76 25.08 -2.17
CA ILE A 116 25.79 26.54 -2.35
C ILE A 116 27.21 27.08 -2.11
N ARG A 117 27.84 26.67 -1.01
CA ARG A 117 29.23 27.06 -0.69
C ARG A 117 30.23 26.58 -1.74
N ALA A 118 30.13 25.33 -2.20
CA ALA A 118 31.02 24.74 -3.19
C ALA A 118 30.86 25.39 -4.58
N ASN A 119 29.65 25.84 -4.93
CA ASN A 119 29.37 26.51 -6.21
C ASN A 119 29.69 28.02 -6.16
N ALA A 120 30.03 28.59 -5.01
CA ALA A 120 30.33 30.01 -4.85
C ALA A 120 31.75 30.30 -5.33
N VAL A 121 31.88 30.68 -6.61
CA VAL A 121 33.17 31.05 -7.22
C VAL A 121 33.54 32.47 -6.96
N LEU A 122 32.57 33.40 -6.84
CA LEU A 122 32.82 34.82 -6.64
C LEU A 122 33.25 35.09 -5.20
N PRO A 123 34.42 35.71 -4.98
CA PRO A 123 34.87 36.08 -3.63
C PRO A 123 33.94 37.06 -2.93
N ALA A 124 33.94 37.04 -1.58
CA ALA A 124 33.10 37.91 -0.78
C ALA A 124 33.37 39.40 -1.05
N THR A 125 34.60 39.78 -1.34
CA THR A 125 35.00 41.13 -1.70
C THR A 125 34.34 41.62 -2.97
N MET A 126 34.18 40.75 -3.98
CA MET A 126 33.47 41.06 -5.20
C MET A 126 31.95 41.09 -5.02
N LEU A 127 31.42 40.28 -4.11
CA LEU A 127 30.00 40.33 -3.77
C LEU A 127 29.59 41.68 -3.12
N ALA A 128 30.51 42.31 -2.39
CA ALA A 128 30.27 43.62 -1.76
C ALA A 128 30.10 44.76 -2.75
N VAL A 129 30.64 44.63 -3.93
CA VAL A 129 30.55 45.63 -5.03
C VAL A 129 29.24 45.55 -5.80
N LEU A 130 28.54 44.39 -5.71
CA LEU A 130 27.28 44.22 -6.40
C LEU A 130 26.14 45.03 -5.72
N THR A 131 25.24 45.55 -6.54
CA THR A 131 24.00 46.13 -6.05
C THR A 131 23.17 45.12 -5.25
N PRO A 132 22.29 45.53 -4.35
CA PRO A 132 21.40 44.63 -3.60
C PRO A 132 20.62 43.68 -4.51
N ASP A 133 20.11 44.17 -5.64
CA ASP A 133 19.32 43.39 -6.60
C ASP A 133 20.17 42.34 -7.35
N GLU A 134 21.38 42.71 -7.76
CA GLU A 134 22.31 41.78 -8.41
C GLU A 134 22.73 40.66 -7.45
N ARG A 135 22.97 41.01 -6.18
CA ARG A 135 23.30 40.07 -5.11
C ARG A 135 22.14 39.11 -4.87
N THR A 136 20.92 39.63 -4.80
CA THR A 136 19.70 38.81 -4.63
C THR A 136 19.52 37.85 -5.80
N ARG A 137 19.64 38.34 -7.03
CA ARG A 137 19.53 37.48 -8.24
C ARG A 137 20.61 36.41 -8.29
N MET A 138 21.85 36.74 -7.91
CA MET A 138 22.96 35.81 -7.89
C MET A 138 22.75 34.71 -6.82
N ASN A 139 22.35 35.08 -5.62
CA ASN A 139 22.06 34.10 -4.54
C ASN A 139 20.92 33.18 -4.95
N ALA A 140 19.81 33.73 -5.47
CA ALA A 140 18.69 32.93 -5.95
C ALA A 140 19.09 31.96 -7.11
N ALA A 141 20.05 32.35 -7.96
CA ALA A 141 20.60 31.47 -8.99
C ALA A 141 21.44 30.33 -8.37
N ARG A 142 22.31 30.65 -7.39
CA ARG A 142 23.10 29.66 -6.66
C ARG A 142 22.21 28.65 -5.93
N ASP A 143 21.19 29.11 -5.24
CA ASP A 143 20.25 28.30 -4.50
C ASP A 143 19.51 27.31 -5.41
N ARG A 144 18.98 27.79 -6.53
CA ARG A 144 18.29 26.94 -7.53
C ARG A 144 19.20 25.85 -8.08
N VAL A 145 20.43 26.19 -8.45
CA VAL A 145 21.39 25.21 -8.97
C VAL A 145 21.77 24.18 -7.89
N ALA A 146 22.01 24.63 -6.66
CA ALA A 146 22.33 23.75 -5.56
C ALA A 146 21.19 22.79 -5.21
N ILE A 147 19.96 23.29 -5.13
CA ILE A 147 18.74 22.48 -4.91
C ILE A 147 18.64 21.42 -6.01
N ALA A 148 18.72 21.83 -7.29
CA ALA A 148 18.64 20.91 -8.42
C ALA A 148 19.67 19.78 -8.32
N GLN A 149 20.94 20.14 -8.11
CA GLN A 149 22.03 19.18 -8.02
C GLN A 149 21.84 18.19 -6.86
N VAL A 150 21.42 18.66 -5.70
CA VAL A 150 21.22 17.81 -4.50
C VAL A 150 20.02 16.90 -4.70
N LEU A 151 18.88 17.42 -5.17
CA LEU A 151 17.69 16.62 -5.37
C LEU A 151 17.88 15.55 -6.46
N PHE A 152 18.53 15.87 -7.58
CA PHE A 152 18.81 14.87 -8.63
C PHE A 152 19.83 13.82 -8.18
N ARG A 153 20.83 14.18 -7.37
CA ARG A 153 21.73 13.18 -6.76
C ARG A 153 21.01 12.27 -5.78
N ALA A 154 20.16 12.85 -4.95
CA ALA A 154 19.33 12.06 -4.02
C ALA A 154 18.37 11.13 -4.79
N ALA A 155 17.81 11.60 -5.89
CA ALA A 155 16.97 10.82 -6.78
C ALA A 155 17.71 9.63 -7.38
N LEU A 156 18.92 9.86 -7.91
CA LEU A 156 19.75 8.79 -8.48
C LEU A 156 20.11 7.74 -7.43
N ALA A 157 20.54 8.17 -6.24
CA ALA A 157 20.88 7.27 -5.15
C ALA A 157 19.66 6.43 -4.68
N ASN A 158 18.50 7.08 -4.57
CA ASN A 158 17.27 6.40 -4.18
C ASN A 158 16.76 5.44 -5.27
N ALA A 159 16.82 5.84 -6.55
CA ALA A 159 16.47 4.97 -7.67
C ALA A 159 17.36 3.70 -7.69
N SER A 160 18.66 3.86 -7.47
CA SER A 160 19.60 2.72 -7.38
C SER A 160 19.27 1.79 -6.21
N ALA A 161 18.96 2.35 -5.02
CA ALA A 161 18.57 1.56 -3.86
C ALA A 161 17.24 0.81 -4.09
N ARG A 162 16.28 1.44 -4.76
CA ARG A 162 14.99 0.83 -5.13
C ARG A 162 15.15 -0.25 -6.20
N PHE A 163 16.02 -0.04 -7.17
CA PHE A 163 16.34 -1.09 -8.14
C PHE A 163 16.87 -2.34 -7.44
N GLY A 164 17.81 -2.17 -6.49
CA GLY A 164 18.28 -3.28 -5.67
C GLY A 164 17.19 -3.91 -4.80
N ALA A 165 16.20 -3.14 -4.35
CA ALA A 165 15.04 -3.67 -3.63
C ALA A 165 14.12 -4.50 -4.54
N LEU A 166 13.85 -4.03 -5.77
CA LEU A 166 13.11 -4.78 -6.78
C LEU A 166 13.82 -6.07 -7.15
N GLN A 167 15.15 -6.04 -7.30
CA GLN A 167 15.94 -7.25 -7.56
C GLN A 167 15.72 -8.30 -6.46
N ARG A 168 15.80 -7.90 -5.18
CA ARG A 168 15.54 -8.82 -4.05
C ARG A 168 14.11 -9.41 -4.08
N LEU A 169 13.10 -8.63 -4.50
CA LEU A 169 11.74 -9.16 -4.66
C LEU A 169 11.65 -10.18 -5.78
N ILE A 170 12.33 -9.93 -6.90
CA ILE A 170 12.40 -10.88 -8.04
C ILE A 170 13.12 -12.16 -7.62
N ASP A 171 14.25 -12.04 -6.93
CA ASP A 171 15.03 -13.18 -6.44
C ASP A 171 14.27 -14.02 -5.41
N ALA A 172 13.28 -13.43 -4.73
CA ALA A 172 12.42 -14.13 -3.79
C ALA A 172 11.28 -14.92 -4.47
N ILE A 173 10.96 -14.68 -5.74
CA ILE A 173 9.89 -15.40 -6.46
C ILE A 173 10.12 -16.91 -6.48
N PRO A 174 11.31 -17.43 -6.86
CA PRO A 174 11.56 -18.87 -6.87
C PRO A 174 11.50 -19.52 -5.48
N THR A 175 11.63 -18.72 -4.41
CA THR A 175 11.59 -19.21 -3.01
C THR A 175 10.19 -19.18 -2.41
N ALA A 176 9.22 -18.61 -3.11
CA ALA A 176 7.83 -18.59 -2.66
C ALA A 176 7.24 -19.99 -2.73
N THR A 177 6.86 -20.54 -1.57
CA THR A 177 6.40 -21.93 -1.43
C THR A 177 4.91 -22.09 -1.65
N ASP A 178 4.17 -21.01 -1.75
CA ASP A 178 2.72 -21.03 -1.87
C ASP A 178 2.18 -19.83 -2.68
N GLN A 179 0.93 -19.96 -3.11
CA GLN A 179 0.26 -18.97 -3.93
C GLN A 179 0.21 -17.59 -3.26
N LYS A 180 0.02 -17.54 -1.93
CA LYS A 180 -0.02 -16.25 -1.21
C LYS A 180 1.32 -15.54 -1.25
N GLY A 181 2.43 -16.27 -1.11
CA GLY A 181 3.78 -15.70 -1.21
C GLY A 181 4.02 -15.06 -2.58
N ILE A 182 3.59 -15.72 -3.65
CA ILE A 182 3.68 -15.21 -5.02
C ILE A 182 2.84 -13.94 -5.19
N LEU A 183 1.57 -13.94 -4.76
CA LEU A 183 0.68 -12.78 -4.83
C LEU A 183 1.17 -11.60 -3.99
N ASP A 184 1.72 -11.87 -2.80
CA ASP A 184 2.32 -10.84 -1.96
C ASP A 184 3.54 -10.19 -2.62
N LEU A 185 4.38 -10.97 -3.30
CA LEU A 185 5.52 -10.47 -4.08
C LEU A 185 5.07 -9.66 -5.28
N GLU A 186 4.13 -10.16 -6.07
CA GLU A 186 3.57 -9.48 -7.23
C GLU A 186 2.97 -8.13 -6.86
N THR A 187 2.14 -8.11 -5.81
CA THR A 187 1.53 -6.88 -5.29
C THR A 187 2.60 -5.84 -4.87
N ARG A 188 3.68 -6.30 -4.22
CA ARG A 188 4.78 -5.42 -3.81
C ARG A 188 5.59 -4.90 -4.97
N ILE A 189 5.89 -5.74 -5.94
CA ILE A 189 6.58 -5.34 -7.17
C ILE A 189 5.75 -4.27 -7.89
N GLY A 190 4.44 -4.49 -8.04
CA GLY A 190 3.52 -3.52 -8.63
C GLY A 190 3.47 -2.21 -7.86
N ALA A 191 3.41 -2.25 -6.53
CA ALA A 191 3.43 -1.06 -5.68
C ALA A 191 4.76 -0.27 -5.80
N GLU A 192 5.91 -0.95 -5.83
CA GLU A 192 7.20 -0.28 -6.02
C GLU A 192 7.31 0.34 -7.43
N GLN A 193 6.80 -0.32 -8.46
CA GLN A 193 6.76 0.23 -9.82
C GLN A 193 5.88 1.48 -9.89
N ALA A 194 4.69 1.47 -9.28
CA ALA A 194 3.81 2.64 -9.21
C ALA A 194 4.49 3.82 -8.48
N MET A 195 5.13 3.56 -7.34
CA MET A 195 5.86 4.59 -6.60
C MET A 195 7.04 5.16 -7.38
N LEU A 196 7.73 4.36 -8.21
CA LEU A 196 8.80 4.85 -9.09
C LEU A 196 8.25 5.74 -10.21
N GLN A 197 7.07 5.43 -10.73
CA GLN A 197 6.39 6.28 -11.72
C GLN A 197 6.00 7.62 -11.12
N ASP A 198 5.41 7.63 -9.91
CA ASP A 198 5.07 8.86 -9.20
C ASP A 198 6.30 9.71 -8.90
N GLU A 199 7.39 9.09 -8.47
CA GLU A 199 8.66 9.77 -8.24
C GLU A 199 9.21 10.40 -9.50
N ARG A 200 9.17 9.68 -10.62
CA ARG A 200 9.57 10.20 -11.94
C ARG A 200 8.73 11.41 -12.34
N ALA A 201 7.41 11.37 -12.12
CA ALA A 201 6.51 12.49 -12.40
C ALA A 201 6.86 13.71 -11.53
N LYS A 202 7.11 13.52 -10.23
CA LYS A 202 7.56 14.60 -9.33
C LYS A 202 8.89 15.22 -9.77
N LEU A 203 9.86 14.38 -10.15
CA LEU A 203 11.16 14.86 -10.63
C LEU A 203 11.04 15.61 -11.96
N ALA A 204 10.19 15.17 -12.87
CA ALA A 204 9.93 15.86 -14.13
C ALA A 204 9.28 17.24 -13.89
N THR A 205 8.30 17.32 -12.99
CA THR A 205 7.66 18.57 -12.58
C THR A 205 8.68 19.54 -11.96
N LEU A 206 9.53 19.02 -11.06
CA LEU A 206 10.58 19.80 -10.42
C LEU A 206 11.60 20.31 -11.44
N ALA A 207 12.05 19.48 -12.38
CA ALA A 207 12.96 19.86 -13.45
C ALA A 207 12.35 20.94 -14.35
N GLY A 208 11.07 20.82 -14.69
CA GLY A 208 10.31 21.82 -15.45
C GLY A 208 10.27 23.17 -14.74
N ALA A 209 9.95 23.16 -13.45
CA ALA A 209 9.89 24.39 -12.65
C ALA A 209 11.27 25.06 -12.48
N ILE A 210 12.33 24.28 -12.26
CA ILE A 210 13.70 24.80 -12.22
C ILE A 210 14.08 25.43 -13.57
N GLY A 211 13.72 24.78 -14.67
CA GLY A 211 13.91 25.29 -16.03
C GLY A 211 13.17 26.61 -16.28
N ALA A 212 11.90 26.68 -15.90
CA ALA A 212 11.07 27.89 -15.97
C ALA A 212 11.67 29.05 -15.15
N GLY A 213 12.09 28.77 -13.90
CA GLY A 213 12.77 29.76 -13.06
C GLY A 213 14.09 30.27 -13.65
N ALA A 214 14.86 29.40 -14.32
CA ALA A 214 16.07 29.82 -15.04
C ALA A 214 15.75 30.68 -16.26
N ALA A 215 14.67 30.38 -16.99
CA ALA A 215 14.20 31.19 -18.11
C ALA A 215 13.73 32.58 -17.65
N GLN A 216 12.96 32.64 -16.57
CA GLN A 216 12.53 33.88 -15.94
C GLN A 216 13.74 34.75 -15.52
N ALA A 217 14.75 34.18 -14.88
CA ALA A 217 15.94 34.90 -14.47
C ALA A 217 16.69 35.50 -15.68
N ARG A 218 16.79 34.74 -16.79
CA ARG A 218 17.37 35.26 -18.01
C ARG A 218 16.57 36.40 -18.62
N GLN A 219 15.25 36.36 -18.56
CA GLN A 219 14.37 37.42 -18.98
C GLN A 219 14.60 38.69 -18.13
N GLN A 220 14.60 38.57 -16.81
CA GLN A 220 14.84 39.70 -15.88
C GLN A 220 16.19 40.34 -16.11
N ILE A 221 17.26 39.56 -16.38
CA ILE A 221 18.57 40.10 -16.73
C ILE A 221 18.51 40.89 -18.04
N ARG A 222 17.78 40.43 -19.05
CA ARG A 222 17.61 41.14 -20.33
C ARG A 222 16.86 42.46 -20.12
N GLU A 223 15.79 42.43 -19.36
CA GLU A 223 15.01 43.63 -19.04
C GLU A 223 15.84 44.65 -18.24
N ALA A 224 16.57 44.21 -17.21
CA ALA A 224 17.47 45.07 -16.46
C ALA A 224 18.52 45.75 -17.39
N ARG A 225 19.10 44.98 -18.31
CA ARG A 225 20.03 45.60 -19.29
C ARG A 225 19.38 46.68 -20.14
N VAL A 226 18.12 46.51 -20.56
CA VAL A 226 17.40 47.53 -21.32
C VAL A 226 17.18 48.78 -20.49
N VAL A 227 16.85 48.61 -19.19
CA VAL A 227 16.69 49.73 -18.25
C VAL A 227 18.02 50.45 -18.05
N ASP A 228 19.10 49.70 -17.75
CA ASP A 228 20.42 50.30 -17.44
C ASP A 228 21.07 50.96 -18.66
N GLN A 229 20.90 50.39 -19.85
CA GLN A 229 21.51 50.90 -21.07
C GLN A 229 20.63 51.92 -21.82
N GLY A 230 19.36 52.03 -21.45
CA GLY A 230 18.38 52.83 -22.20
C GLY A 230 18.12 52.28 -23.60
N ARG A 231 17.27 52.96 -24.34
CA ARG A 231 17.03 52.64 -25.76
C ARG A 231 18.18 53.19 -26.59
N PHE A 232 18.71 52.36 -27.47
CA PHE A 232 19.84 52.75 -28.34
C PHE A 232 19.56 53.98 -29.17
N ASP A 233 18.31 54.19 -29.63
CA ASP A 233 17.82 55.32 -30.39
C ASP A 233 17.78 56.63 -29.59
N THR A 234 17.71 56.63 -28.28
CA THR A 234 17.74 57.81 -27.41
C THR A 234 19.15 58.19 -26.98
N ARG A 235 20.13 57.28 -27.02
CA ARG A 235 21.52 57.56 -26.63
C ARG A 235 22.28 58.46 -27.59
N PHE A 236 21.88 58.45 -28.86
CA PHE A 236 22.54 59.19 -29.91
C PHE A 236 21.71 60.38 -30.43
N ARG A 237 20.64 60.77 -29.74
CA ARG A 237 19.98 62.02 -30.07
C ARG A 237 20.87 63.19 -29.62
N PRO A 238 21.29 64.08 -30.53
CA PRO A 238 22.00 65.30 -30.13
C PRO A 238 21.06 66.05 -29.21
N THR A 239 21.56 66.46 -28.05
CA THR A 239 20.87 67.45 -27.19
C THR A 239 20.72 68.76 -28.00
N PRO A 240 19.53 69.36 -28.00
CA PRO A 240 19.30 70.60 -28.70
C PRO A 240 20.18 71.72 -28.15
#